data_04a67180775daefd99fa27bf2b89045f
#
_entry.id   04a67180775daefd99fa27bf2b89045f
#
_cell.length_a   1.000
_cell.length_b   1.000
_cell.length_c   1.000
_cell.angle_alpha   90.00
_cell.angle_beta   90.00
_cell.angle_gamma   90.00
#
_symmetry.space_group_name_H-M   'P 1'
#
loop_
_entity.id
_entity.type
_entity.pdbx_description
1 polymer ?
#
loop_
_entity_poly.entity_id
_entity_poly.type
_entity_poly.pdbx_seq_one_letter_code
_entity_poly.pdbx_strand_id
1 'polypeptide(L)'
;MDFVVIDDCPVPAQLADEIRKIKELSGAHLNSCDRSPEAEPILAQFGKHSQTQLYDMFIHHVPGANPANRPGQSTHERRNDGVAYPGPVGEHLEYWQVGMDWDNPPAAIAAAHKLGWIATTTYPLSAHETQHVNFRKEPETGIPPAKPGDEGAEVQKITHVLATVHSPVNGQPYLPEAFPHYGPQVIAAVKRFQKEHHQKADGVVGPHTATQLAVALRRHEQHPKTA
;
A
#
# COMPACT_ATOMS: atom_id res chain seq x y z
N MET A 1 0.94 -4.34 18.16
CA MET A 1 0.12 -3.47 17.31
C MET A 1 -1.30 -3.49 17.84
N ASP A 2 -2.00 -2.34 17.76
CA ASP A 2 -3.35 -2.24 18.31
C ASP A 2 -4.37 -2.60 17.24
N PHE A 3 -5.33 -3.41 17.61
CA PHE A 3 -6.47 -3.79 16.78
C PHE A 3 -7.77 -3.24 17.35
N VAL A 4 -8.69 -2.95 16.46
CA VAL A 4 -10.09 -2.67 16.77
C VAL A 4 -10.94 -3.77 16.15
N VAL A 5 -11.93 -4.25 16.87
CA VAL A 5 -12.86 -5.25 16.34
C VAL A 5 -13.98 -4.55 15.58
N ILE A 6 -14.17 -4.94 14.32
CA ILE A 6 -15.29 -4.52 13.47
C ILE A 6 -15.88 -5.78 12.83
N ASP A 7 -17.17 -6.05 13.05
CA ASP A 7 -17.85 -7.24 12.56
C ASP A 7 -17.11 -8.55 12.92
N ASP A 8 -16.70 -8.69 14.18
CA ASP A 8 -15.94 -9.84 14.66
C ASP A 8 -14.62 -10.08 13.91
N CYS A 9 -14.08 -9.03 13.29
CA CYS A 9 -12.81 -9.08 12.59
C CYS A 9 -11.80 -8.12 13.22
N PRO A 10 -10.55 -8.54 13.43
CA PRO A 10 -9.47 -7.66 13.83
C PRO A 10 -9.10 -6.75 12.66
N VAL A 11 -9.24 -5.47 12.90
CA VAL A 11 -8.86 -4.39 11.97
C VAL A 11 -7.74 -3.59 12.63
N PRO A 12 -6.64 -3.30 11.93
CA PRO A 12 -5.63 -2.40 12.44
C PRO A 12 -6.23 -1.07 12.91
N ALA A 13 -5.88 -0.63 14.11
CA ALA A 13 -6.48 0.57 14.71
C ALA A 13 -6.40 1.81 13.80
N GLN A 14 -5.30 1.92 13.05
CA GLN A 14 -5.07 3.02 12.10
C GLN A 14 -6.05 3.02 10.92
N LEU A 15 -6.65 1.87 10.58
CA LEU A 15 -7.62 1.73 9.50
C LEU A 15 -9.06 1.73 9.97
N ALA A 16 -9.29 1.64 11.27
CA ALA A 16 -10.61 1.39 11.85
C ALA A 16 -11.68 2.42 11.42
N ASP A 17 -11.32 3.71 11.43
CA ASP A 17 -12.28 4.77 11.09
C ASP A 17 -12.63 4.76 9.59
N GLU A 18 -11.68 4.43 8.74
CA GLU A 18 -11.92 4.33 7.31
C GLU A 18 -12.76 3.10 6.96
N ILE A 19 -12.47 1.96 7.60
CA ILE A 19 -13.29 0.75 7.43
C ILE A 19 -14.72 0.97 7.91
N ARG A 20 -14.93 1.68 9.02
CA ARG A 20 -16.28 2.09 9.47
C ARG A 20 -16.99 2.95 8.44
N LYS A 21 -16.30 3.91 7.82
CA LYS A 21 -16.87 4.73 6.75
C LYS A 21 -17.21 3.93 5.50
N ILE A 22 -16.36 2.96 5.12
CA ILE A 22 -16.67 2.05 4.01
C ILE A 22 -17.94 1.27 4.31
N LYS A 23 -18.08 0.73 5.52
CA LYS A 23 -19.29 0.03 5.96
C LYS A 23 -20.54 0.94 5.91
N GLU A 24 -20.44 2.12 6.49
CA GLU A 24 -21.55 3.07 6.51
C GLU A 24 -22.03 3.42 5.09
N LEU A 25 -21.10 3.68 4.19
CA LEU A 25 -21.40 4.06 2.81
C LEU A 25 -21.87 2.90 1.93
N SER A 26 -21.42 1.69 2.20
CA SER A 26 -21.73 0.50 1.40
C SER A 26 -22.90 -0.29 1.93
N GLY A 27 -23.18 -0.22 3.24
CA GLY A 27 -24.05 -1.16 3.94
C GLY A 27 -23.52 -2.60 3.98
N ALA A 28 -22.30 -2.84 3.53
CA ALA A 28 -21.71 -4.17 3.49
C ALA A 28 -21.16 -4.60 4.85
N HIS A 29 -21.14 -5.90 5.11
CA HIS A 29 -20.60 -6.52 6.31
C HIS A 29 -19.19 -7.05 6.03
N LEU A 30 -18.26 -6.79 6.96
CA LEU A 30 -16.88 -7.26 6.89
C LEU A 30 -16.81 -8.71 7.44
N ASN A 31 -16.46 -9.65 6.58
CA ASN A 31 -16.35 -11.07 6.96
C ASN A 31 -14.95 -11.44 7.46
N SER A 32 -13.92 -10.78 6.95
CA SER A 32 -12.53 -11.03 7.31
C SER A 32 -11.65 -9.82 7.01
N CYS A 33 -10.62 -9.60 7.83
CA CYS A 33 -9.61 -8.58 7.61
C CYS A 33 -8.21 -9.13 7.93
N ASP A 34 -7.61 -8.72 9.05
CA ASP A 34 -6.26 -9.16 9.41
C ASP A 34 -6.27 -10.60 9.95
N ARG A 35 -5.41 -11.45 9.39
CA ARG A 35 -5.20 -12.85 9.80
C ARG A 35 -3.75 -13.12 10.21
N SER A 36 -3.01 -12.06 10.53
CA SER A 36 -1.63 -12.17 11.01
C SER A 36 -1.55 -12.95 12.34
N PRO A 37 -0.38 -13.44 12.71
CA PRO A 37 -0.18 -14.07 14.02
C PRO A 37 -0.55 -13.15 15.18
N GLU A 38 -0.33 -11.86 15.06
CA GLU A 38 -0.66 -10.85 16.07
C GLU A 38 -2.18 -10.70 16.28
N ALA A 39 -2.98 -10.98 15.24
CA ALA A 39 -4.43 -10.96 15.30
C ALA A 39 -5.03 -12.24 15.86
N GLU A 40 -4.27 -13.34 15.97
CA GLU A 40 -4.74 -14.65 16.38
C GLU A 40 -5.50 -14.66 17.72
N PRO A 41 -5.06 -13.98 18.79
CA PRO A 41 -5.79 -13.95 20.05
C PRO A 41 -7.20 -13.33 19.94
N ILE A 42 -7.38 -12.41 19.00
CA ILE A 42 -8.67 -11.77 18.72
C ILE A 42 -9.54 -12.71 17.87
N LEU A 43 -8.95 -13.27 16.81
CA LEU A 43 -9.65 -14.19 15.91
C LEU A 43 -10.23 -15.40 16.69
N ALA A 44 -9.47 -15.94 17.63
CA ALA A 44 -9.89 -17.06 18.46
C ALA A 44 -11.14 -16.75 19.30
N GLN A 45 -11.35 -15.51 19.75
CA GLN A 45 -12.54 -15.11 20.51
C GLN A 45 -13.83 -15.21 19.69
N PHE A 46 -13.71 -15.13 18.37
CA PHE A 46 -14.84 -15.20 17.43
C PHE A 46 -14.89 -16.53 16.66
N GLY A 47 -14.10 -17.53 17.08
CA GLY A 47 -14.03 -18.83 16.38
C GLY A 47 -13.42 -18.74 14.99
N LYS A 48 -12.64 -17.70 14.70
CA LYS A 48 -11.93 -17.49 13.44
C LYS A 48 -10.47 -17.94 13.56
N HIS A 49 -9.84 -18.19 12.43
CA HIS A 49 -8.49 -18.73 12.34
C HIS A 49 -7.51 -17.71 11.74
N SER A 50 -6.27 -17.72 12.24
CA SER A 50 -5.15 -17.04 11.62
C SER A 50 -4.77 -17.70 10.29
N GLN A 51 -3.97 -17.01 9.48
CA GLN A 51 -3.53 -17.57 8.19
C GLN A 51 -2.69 -18.84 8.39
N THR A 52 -1.88 -18.89 9.43
CA THR A 52 -1.11 -20.09 9.79
C THR A 52 -2.03 -21.28 10.09
N GLN A 53 -3.04 -21.07 10.93
CA GLN A 53 -4.02 -22.11 11.26
C GLN A 53 -4.80 -22.60 10.03
N LEU A 54 -5.24 -21.67 9.17
CA LEU A 54 -5.94 -22.04 7.94
C LEU A 54 -5.06 -22.86 7.00
N TYR A 55 -3.78 -22.48 6.86
CA TYR A 55 -2.83 -23.23 6.05
C TYR A 55 -2.55 -24.61 6.61
N ASP A 56 -2.37 -24.74 7.93
CA ASP A 56 -2.17 -26.02 8.60
C ASP A 56 -3.39 -26.95 8.42
N MET A 57 -4.59 -26.43 8.57
CA MET A 57 -5.83 -27.18 8.29
C MET A 57 -5.88 -27.66 6.84
N PHE A 58 -5.49 -26.83 5.90
CA PHE A 58 -5.48 -27.17 4.47
C PHE A 58 -4.47 -28.28 4.14
N ILE A 59 -3.21 -28.16 4.59
CA ILE A 59 -2.16 -29.15 4.29
C ILE A 59 -2.40 -30.50 4.99
N HIS A 60 -3.10 -30.51 6.13
CA HIS A 60 -3.46 -31.72 6.85
C HIS A 60 -4.84 -32.27 6.46
N HIS A 61 -5.45 -31.74 5.40
CA HIS A 61 -6.74 -32.19 4.86
C HIS A 61 -7.86 -32.27 5.93
N VAL A 62 -7.91 -31.27 6.82
CA VAL A 62 -8.98 -31.19 7.82
C VAL A 62 -10.33 -31.07 7.09
N PRO A 63 -11.35 -31.88 7.43
CA PRO A 63 -12.65 -31.78 6.77
C PRO A 63 -13.24 -30.39 6.85
N GLY A 64 -13.64 -29.83 5.69
CA GLY A 64 -14.18 -28.49 5.57
C GLY A 64 -13.13 -27.37 5.44
N ALA A 65 -11.83 -27.68 5.49
CA ALA A 65 -10.79 -26.70 5.22
C ALA A 65 -10.79 -26.28 3.76
N ASN A 66 -10.80 -24.97 3.53
CA ASN A 66 -10.62 -24.38 2.19
C ASN A 66 -9.14 -24.27 1.83
N PRO A 67 -8.80 -24.21 0.52
CA PRO A 67 -7.45 -23.86 0.09
C PRO A 67 -7.00 -22.55 0.76
N ALA A 68 -5.82 -22.55 1.35
CA ALA A 68 -5.25 -21.40 2.02
C ALA A 68 -3.82 -21.13 1.53
N ASN A 69 -3.49 -19.87 1.37
CA ASN A 69 -2.14 -19.45 1.04
C ASN A 69 -1.17 -19.76 2.19
N ARG A 70 0.09 -19.99 1.86
CA ARG A 70 1.14 -20.12 2.89
C ARG A 70 1.19 -18.86 3.74
N PRO A 71 1.52 -18.98 5.06
CA PRO A 71 1.80 -17.84 5.90
C PRO A 71 2.83 -16.91 5.25
N GLY A 72 2.59 -15.60 5.35
CA GLY A 72 3.40 -14.57 4.69
C GLY A 72 3.10 -14.35 3.19
N GLN A 73 2.17 -15.10 2.59
CA GLN A 73 1.78 -14.94 1.19
C GLN A 73 0.33 -14.46 1.00
N SER A 74 -0.45 -14.40 2.07
CA SER A 74 -1.81 -13.92 2.03
C SER A 74 -1.86 -12.39 2.15
N THR A 75 -2.75 -11.76 1.39
CA THR A 75 -3.02 -10.32 1.53
C THR A 75 -3.78 -9.98 2.82
N HIS A 76 -4.34 -10.97 3.50
CA HIS A 76 -4.89 -10.84 4.86
C HIS A 76 -3.81 -10.80 5.94
N GLU A 77 -2.57 -11.08 5.60
CA GLU A 77 -1.43 -10.93 6.50
C GLU A 77 -0.67 -9.67 6.15
N ARG A 78 -0.23 -8.97 7.18
CA ARG A 78 0.73 -7.88 6.98
C ARG A 78 2.06 -8.48 6.57
N ARG A 79 2.59 -8.02 5.49
CA ARG A 79 3.95 -8.35 5.10
C ARG A 79 4.90 -7.36 5.74
N ASN A 80 5.56 -7.81 6.80
CA ASN A 80 6.74 -7.16 7.36
C ASN A 80 8.03 -7.53 6.65
N ASP A 81 7.96 -8.32 5.58
CA ASP A 81 9.13 -9.00 5.01
C ASP A 81 9.85 -8.22 3.91
N GLY A 82 9.49 -6.96 3.69
CA GLY A 82 10.16 -6.11 2.70
C GLY A 82 10.01 -6.61 1.26
N VAL A 83 9.27 -7.69 1.03
CA VAL A 83 9.12 -8.32 -0.28
C VAL A 83 7.71 -8.12 -0.77
N ALA A 84 7.61 -7.45 -1.89
CA ALA A 84 6.54 -7.43 -2.85
C ALA A 84 5.56 -6.25 -2.87
N TYR A 85 5.53 -5.36 -1.89
CA TYR A 85 4.81 -4.12 -2.11
C TYR A 85 5.71 -2.95 -1.75
N PRO A 86 5.88 -1.99 -2.66
CA PRO A 86 6.85 -0.92 -2.48
C PRO A 86 6.38 0.01 -1.38
N GLY A 87 6.96 -0.16 -0.25
CA GLY A 87 6.80 0.63 0.94
C GLY A 87 7.12 -0.21 2.17
N PRO A 88 8.15 0.12 2.95
CA PRO A 88 8.35 -0.54 4.23
C PRO A 88 7.13 -0.26 5.08
N VAL A 89 6.46 -1.33 5.50
CA VAL A 89 5.51 -1.27 6.59
C VAL A 89 6.31 -0.78 7.81
N GLY A 90 6.05 0.44 8.25
CA GLY A 90 6.71 0.99 9.45
C GLY A 90 7.50 2.28 9.28
N GLU A 91 7.86 2.72 8.09
CA GLU A 91 8.46 4.04 7.88
C GLU A 91 7.41 5.04 7.39
N HIS A 92 6.62 5.59 8.28
CA HIS A 92 5.94 6.89 8.27
C HIS A 92 5.20 7.41 7.01
N LEU A 93 5.14 6.67 5.93
CA LEU A 93 4.15 6.82 4.88
C LEU A 93 3.23 5.63 4.97
N GLU A 94 2.03 5.85 5.45
CA GLU A 94 1.02 4.81 5.60
C GLU A 94 0.51 4.36 4.23
N TYR A 95 1.31 3.51 3.60
CA TYR A 95 0.85 2.74 2.46
C TYR A 95 0.19 1.48 3.00
N TRP A 96 -1.13 1.44 2.89
CA TRP A 96 -1.89 0.29 3.32
C TRP A 96 -2.26 -0.58 2.12
N GLN A 97 -1.88 -1.83 2.19
CA GLN A 97 -2.47 -2.86 1.38
C GLN A 97 -2.99 -3.94 2.31
N VAL A 98 -4.28 -4.18 2.26
CA VAL A 98 -4.94 -5.16 3.08
C VAL A 98 -5.99 -5.89 2.26
N GLY A 99 -5.97 -7.21 2.33
CA GLY A 99 -7.04 -8.05 1.82
C GLY A 99 -8.18 -8.11 2.84
N MET A 100 -9.40 -7.94 2.37
CA MET A 100 -10.61 -8.02 3.17
C MET A 100 -11.68 -8.77 2.42
N ASP A 101 -12.43 -9.60 3.16
CA ASP A 101 -13.59 -10.27 2.62
C ASP A 101 -14.86 -9.52 3.04
N TRP A 102 -15.72 -9.23 2.08
CA TRP A 102 -16.99 -8.51 2.28
C TRP A 102 -18.16 -9.34 1.75
N ASP A 103 -19.33 -9.22 2.37
CA ASP A 103 -20.55 -9.88 1.87
C ASP A 103 -21.07 -9.23 0.58
N ASN A 104 -20.76 -7.95 0.37
CA ASN A 104 -21.09 -7.20 -0.85
C ASN A 104 -19.85 -6.45 -1.39
N PRO A 105 -18.90 -7.14 -2.05
CA PRO A 105 -17.69 -6.53 -2.56
C PRO A 105 -17.89 -5.34 -3.49
N PRO A 106 -18.83 -5.37 -4.45
CA PRO A 106 -19.06 -4.22 -5.33
C PRO A 106 -19.43 -2.94 -4.57
N ALA A 107 -20.27 -3.05 -3.54
CA ALA A 107 -20.66 -1.90 -2.73
C ALA A 107 -19.48 -1.39 -1.88
N ALA A 108 -18.71 -2.30 -1.28
CA ALA A 108 -17.51 -1.95 -0.51
C ALA A 108 -16.45 -1.25 -1.38
N ILE A 109 -16.21 -1.77 -2.60
CA ILE A 109 -15.30 -1.16 -3.58
C ILE A 109 -15.75 0.26 -3.95
N ALA A 110 -17.04 0.43 -4.29
CA ALA A 110 -17.59 1.73 -4.65
C ALA A 110 -17.48 2.75 -3.51
N ALA A 111 -17.69 2.31 -2.26
CA ALA A 111 -17.52 3.14 -1.07
C ALA A 111 -16.04 3.51 -0.84
N ALA A 112 -15.16 2.54 -0.97
CA ALA A 112 -13.71 2.76 -0.81
C ALA A 112 -13.15 3.76 -1.84
N HIS A 113 -13.58 3.67 -3.10
CA HIS A 113 -13.19 4.63 -4.14
C HIS A 113 -13.60 6.06 -3.79
N LYS A 114 -14.78 6.27 -3.18
CA LYS A 114 -15.22 7.60 -2.70
C LYS A 114 -14.32 8.16 -1.59
N LEU A 115 -13.64 7.29 -0.87
CA LEU A 115 -12.70 7.64 0.20
C LEU A 115 -11.24 7.70 -0.27
N GLY A 116 -11.00 7.63 -1.59
CA GLY A 116 -9.67 7.71 -2.18
C GLY A 116 -8.87 6.41 -2.12
N TRP A 117 -9.52 5.27 -1.81
CA TRP A 117 -8.87 3.98 -1.89
C TRP A 117 -8.88 3.42 -3.31
N ILE A 118 -7.83 2.70 -3.67
CA ILE A 118 -7.83 1.80 -4.81
C ILE A 118 -8.30 0.45 -4.30
N ALA A 119 -9.48 0.02 -4.74
CA ALA A 119 -10.04 -1.25 -4.34
C ALA A 119 -10.33 -2.10 -5.58
N THR A 120 -9.85 -3.32 -5.58
CA THR A 120 -10.01 -4.24 -6.71
C THR A 120 -10.32 -5.64 -6.21
N THR A 121 -11.24 -6.31 -6.89
CA THR A 121 -11.33 -7.76 -6.79
C THR A 121 -10.11 -8.31 -7.51
N THR A 122 -9.16 -8.84 -6.78
CA THR A 122 -8.00 -9.44 -7.42
C THR A 122 -8.14 -10.92 -7.54
N TYR A 123 -7.80 -11.33 -8.71
CA TYR A 123 -7.57 -12.65 -9.26
C TYR A 123 -8.79 -13.51 -9.51
N PRO A 124 -8.84 -14.08 -10.71
CA PRO A 124 -9.62 -15.29 -10.96
C PRO A 124 -8.89 -16.47 -10.32
N LEU A 125 -8.55 -16.42 -9.03
CA LEU A 125 -7.88 -17.53 -8.37
C LEU A 125 -8.78 -18.73 -8.18
N SER A 126 -10.05 -18.53 -8.16
CA SER A 126 -11.07 -19.56 -8.39
C SER A 126 -12.44 -18.88 -8.39
N ALA A 127 -13.44 -19.54 -8.98
CA ALA A 127 -14.84 -19.14 -8.87
C ALA A 127 -15.35 -19.13 -7.40
N HIS A 128 -14.48 -19.36 -6.43
CA HIS A 128 -14.80 -19.51 -4.99
C HIS A 128 -14.38 -18.30 -4.12
N GLU A 129 -13.57 -17.37 -4.63
CA GLU A 129 -13.14 -16.18 -3.85
C GLU A 129 -13.84 -14.88 -4.28
N THR A 130 -15.14 -14.96 -4.47
CA THR A 130 -15.94 -13.79 -4.91
C THR A 130 -16.07 -12.69 -3.87
N GLN A 131 -15.68 -12.95 -2.61
CA GLN A 131 -15.82 -12.02 -1.48
C GLN A 131 -14.55 -11.22 -1.21
N HIS A 132 -13.41 -11.60 -1.80
CA HIS A 132 -12.12 -11.00 -1.52
C HIS A 132 -11.90 -9.70 -2.29
N VAL A 133 -11.50 -8.66 -1.55
CA VAL A 133 -11.13 -7.36 -2.10
C VAL A 133 -9.78 -6.94 -1.56
N ASN A 134 -8.88 -6.56 -2.45
CA ASN A 134 -7.65 -5.91 -2.05
C ASN A 134 -7.86 -4.40 -2.04
N PHE A 135 -7.60 -3.82 -0.89
CA PHE A 135 -7.65 -2.39 -0.66
C PHE A 135 -6.23 -1.83 -0.59
N ARG A 136 -6.02 -0.74 -1.28
CA ARG A 136 -4.76 -0.02 -1.28
C ARG A 136 -5.05 1.47 -1.11
N LYS A 137 -4.42 2.10 -0.14
CA LYS A 137 -4.42 3.55 0.00
C LYS A 137 -3.02 4.06 -0.20
N GLU A 138 -2.87 4.96 -1.15
CA GLU A 138 -1.60 5.67 -1.31
C GLU A 138 -1.54 6.82 -0.31
N PRO A 139 -0.40 6.99 0.36
CA PRO A 139 -0.25 8.07 1.33
C PRO A 139 -0.36 9.43 0.65
N GLU A 140 -0.89 10.40 1.35
CA GLU A 140 -0.79 11.80 0.96
C GLU A 140 0.69 12.22 1.03
N THR A 141 1.34 12.23 -0.10
CA THR A 141 2.78 12.50 -0.17
C THR A 141 3.13 13.98 -0.14
N GLY A 142 2.17 14.85 -0.41
CA GLY A 142 2.40 16.26 -0.69
C GLY A 142 3.13 16.51 -2.03
N ILE A 143 3.47 15.43 -2.75
CA ILE A 143 4.12 15.48 -4.06
C ILE A 143 3.05 15.31 -5.14
N PRO A 144 2.80 16.32 -5.96
CA PRO A 144 1.77 16.25 -6.99
C PRO A 144 2.16 15.30 -8.12
N PRO A 145 1.20 14.75 -8.87
CA PRO A 145 1.49 14.08 -10.13
C PRO A 145 1.99 15.05 -11.17
N ALA A 146 2.90 14.62 -12.05
CA ALA A 146 3.37 15.43 -13.19
C ALA A 146 3.90 14.55 -14.31
N LYS A 147 3.89 15.11 -15.53
CA LYS A 147 4.32 14.46 -16.75
C LYS A 147 5.13 15.41 -17.64
N PRO A 148 5.82 14.89 -18.65
CA PRO A 148 6.54 15.71 -19.63
C PRO A 148 5.69 16.84 -20.22
N GLY A 149 6.21 18.06 -20.19
CA GLY A 149 5.55 19.27 -20.69
C GLY A 149 4.74 20.05 -19.64
N ASP A 150 4.54 19.50 -18.43
CA ASP A 150 3.91 20.27 -17.34
C ASP A 150 4.85 21.38 -16.84
N GLU A 151 4.25 22.44 -16.26
CA GLU A 151 4.96 23.63 -15.78
C GLU A 151 4.36 24.18 -14.48
N GLY A 152 5.12 24.97 -13.78
CA GLY A 152 4.65 25.75 -12.64
C GLY A 152 5.03 25.19 -11.28
N ALA A 153 4.30 25.64 -10.24
CA ALA A 153 4.64 25.38 -8.84
C ALA A 153 4.64 23.89 -8.46
N GLU A 154 3.79 23.10 -9.08
CA GLU A 154 3.72 21.65 -8.81
C GLU A 154 4.95 20.93 -9.37
N VAL A 155 5.40 21.28 -10.57
CA VAL A 155 6.66 20.78 -11.13
C VAL A 155 7.83 21.23 -10.28
N GLN A 156 7.83 22.47 -9.80
CA GLN A 156 8.89 23.00 -8.95
C GLN A 156 9.00 22.24 -7.63
N LYS A 157 7.89 21.79 -7.02
CA LYS A 157 7.91 20.91 -5.83
C LYS A 157 8.62 19.58 -6.12
N ILE A 158 8.26 18.93 -7.21
CA ILE A 158 8.87 17.65 -7.62
C ILE A 158 10.37 17.81 -7.86
N THR A 159 10.75 18.82 -8.62
CA THR A 159 12.15 19.06 -8.97
C THR A 159 12.97 19.49 -7.76
N HIS A 160 12.37 20.19 -6.80
CA HIS A 160 13.00 20.48 -5.51
C HIS A 160 13.31 19.17 -4.74
N VAL A 161 12.37 18.23 -4.68
CA VAL A 161 12.60 16.92 -4.06
C VAL A 161 13.73 16.18 -4.78
N LEU A 162 13.75 16.15 -6.12
CA LEU A 162 14.79 15.51 -6.91
C LEU A 162 16.17 16.17 -6.76
N ALA A 163 16.20 17.46 -6.45
CA ALA A 163 17.44 18.18 -6.13
C ALA A 163 17.91 17.96 -4.69
N THR A 164 17.02 17.55 -3.80
CA THR A 164 17.31 17.28 -2.39
C THR A 164 17.71 15.82 -2.14
N VAL A 165 16.97 14.86 -2.72
CA VAL A 165 17.22 13.44 -2.50
C VAL A 165 18.42 12.93 -3.30
N HIS A 166 19.19 12.03 -2.68
CA HIS A 166 20.41 11.50 -3.29
C HIS A 166 20.20 10.08 -3.81
N SER A 167 20.78 9.81 -4.96
CA SER A 167 20.85 8.47 -5.55
C SER A 167 21.56 7.49 -4.61
N PRO A 168 20.99 6.31 -4.35
CA PRO A 168 21.66 5.26 -3.57
C PRO A 168 22.88 4.67 -4.31
N VAL A 169 22.99 4.90 -5.63
CA VAL A 169 24.04 4.31 -6.47
C VAL A 169 25.31 5.16 -6.47
N ASN A 170 25.17 6.49 -6.59
CA ASN A 170 26.34 7.36 -6.72
C ASN A 170 26.41 8.48 -5.65
N GLY A 171 25.41 8.56 -4.76
CA GLY A 171 25.37 9.56 -3.70
C GLY A 171 25.14 11.00 -4.14
N GLN A 172 24.83 11.24 -5.42
CA GLN A 172 24.57 12.56 -5.96
C GLN A 172 23.07 12.84 -6.07
N PRO A 173 22.63 14.10 -5.96
CA PRO A 173 21.23 14.45 -6.20
C PRO A 173 20.80 14.07 -7.62
N TYR A 174 19.50 13.87 -7.80
CA TYR A 174 18.96 13.53 -9.13
C TYR A 174 18.93 14.73 -10.07
N LEU A 175 18.79 15.95 -9.51
CA LEU A 175 18.90 17.21 -10.24
C LEU A 175 19.90 18.15 -9.52
N PRO A 176 20.58 19.04 -10.23
CA PRO A 176 21.47 20.02 -9.62
C PRO A 176 20.71 21.13 -8.87
N GLU A 177 19.50 21.44 -9.31
CA GLU A 177 18.61 22.47 -8.76
C GLU A 177 17.16 22.20 -9.13
N ALA A 178 16.23 22.95 -8.57
CA ALA A 178 14.81 22.88 -8.91
C ALA A 178 14.49 23.64 -10.21
N PHE A 179 13.61 23.06 -11.03
CA PHE A 179 13.15 23.61 -12.30
C PHE A 179 11.62 23.79 -12.29
N PRO A 180 11.09 24.90 -12.84
CA PRO A 180 9.64 25.09 -12.95
C PRO A 180 9.02 24.40 -14.16
N HIS A 181 9.83 23.78 -15.03
CA HIS A 181 9.41 23.15 -16.28
C HIS A 181 9.83 21.70 -16.33
N TYR A 182 8.89 20.79 -16.67
CA TYR A 182 9.13 19.36 -16.80
C TYR A 182 9.75 19.02 -18.15
N GLY A 183 10.98 19.52 -18.34
CA GLY A 183 11.76 19.36 -19.58
C GLY A 183 12.60 18.07 -19.58
N PRO A 184 13.45 17.91 -20.63
CA PRO A 184 14.27 16.69 -20.82
C PRO A 184 15.15 16.31 -19.63
N GLN A 185 15.68 17.28 -18.90
CA GLN A 185 16.51 17.05 -17.71
C GLN A 185 15.68 16.42 -16.57
N VAL A 186 14.46 16.93 -16.32
CA VAL A 186 13.56 16.40 -15.30
C VAL A 186 13.10 14.99 -15.69
N ILE A 187 12.76 14.79 -16.97
CA ILE A 187 12.39 13.45 -17.48
C ILE A 187 13.52 12.44 -17.22
N ALA A 188 14.77 12.82 -17.53
CA ALA A 188 15.92 11.95 -17.32
C ALA A 188 16.15 11.66 -15.83
N ALA A 189 15.99 12.66 -14.95
CA ALA A 189 16.12 12.51 -13.52
C ALA A 189 15.05 11.58 -12.93
N VAL A 190 13.78 11.77 -13.34
CA VAL A 190 12.67 10.90 -12.91
C VAL A 190 12.87 9.46 -13.39
N LYS A 191 13.26 9.25 -14.65
CA LYS A 191 13.56 7.90 -15.16
C LYS A 191 14.71 7.23 -14.40
N ARG A 192 15.77 8.00 -14.06
CA ARG A 192 16.86 7.48 -13.24
C ARG A 192 16.36 7.10 -11.85
N PHE A 193 15.60 7.97 -11.19
CA PHE A 193 14.98 7.69 -9.90
C PHE A 193 14.13 6.41 -9.96
N GLN A 194 13.21 6.34 -10.90
CA GLN A 194 12.32 5.17 -11.09
C GLN A 194 13.13 3.87 -11.26
N LYS A 195 14.17 3.89 -12.10
CA LYS A 195 15.04 2.72 -12.32
C LYS A 195 15.74 2.28 -11.05
N GLU A 196 16.32 3.21 -10.30
CA GLU A 196 17.05 2.94 -9.06
C GLU A 196 16.12 2.46 -7.93
N HIS A 197 14.83 2.78 -8.02
CA HIS A 197 13.79 2.33 -7.10
C HIS A 197 12.90 1.20 -7.68
N HIS A 198 13.41 0.45 -8.65
CA HIS A 198 12.76 -0.72 -9.26
C HIS A 198 11.36 -0.46 -9.83
N GLN A 199 11.13 0.75 -10.33
CA GLN A 199 9.88 1.13 -10.98
C GLN A 199 10.03 1.10 -12.52
N LYS A 200 8.88 1.13 -13.22
CA LYS A 200 8.87 1.38 -14.66
C LYS A 200 9.41 2.79 -14.93
N ALA A 201 10.51 2.88 -15.68
CA ALA A 201 11.18 4.14 -16.00
C ALA A 201 10.49 4.87 -17.17
N ASP A 202 9.25 5.34 -16.98
CA ASP A 202 8.48 6.06 -17.99
C ASP A 202 8.70 7.58 -17.96
N GLY A 203 9.26 8.10 -16.88
CA GLY A 203 9.51 9.52 -16.69
C GLY A 203 8.27 10.32 -16.31
N VAL A 204 7.25 9.65 -15.77
CA VAL A 204 6.02 10.27 -15.25
C VAL A 204 5.98 10.14 -13.74
N VAL A 205 5.71 11.22 -13.02
CA VAL A 205 5.45 11.16 -11.59
C VAL A 205 3.98 10.86 -11.37
N GLY A 206 3.67 9.57 -11.34
CA GLY A 206 2.38 9.07 -10.89
C GLY A 206 2.38 8.84 -9.37
N PRO A 207 1.24 8.37 -8.79
CA PRO A 207 1.09 8.16 -7.35
C PRO A 207 2.24 7.33 -6.76
N HIS A 208 2.60 6.25 -7.43
CA HIS A 208 3.67 5.36 -6.98
C HIS A 208 5.05 6.03 -6.95
N THR A 209 5.39 6.81 -7.98
CA THR A 209 6.66 7.56 -8.01
C THR A 209 6.65 8.68 -6.96
N ALA A 210 5.51 9.37 -6.77
CA ALA A 210 5.34 10.38 -5.75
C ALA A 210 5.55 9.81 -4.33
N THR A 211 5.00 8.63 -4.06
CA THR A 211 5.22 7.91 -2.78
C THR A 211 6.70 7.64 -2.54
N GLN A 212 7.41 7.09 -3.52
CA GLN A 212 8.83 6.79 -3.36
C GLN A 212 9.70 8.05 -3.22
N LEU A 213 9.36 9.14 -3.91
CA LEU A 213 10.02 10.43 -3.73
C LEU A 213 9.83 10.97 -2.31
N ALA A 214 8.61 10.87 -1.77
CA ALA A 214 8.33 11.28 -0.40
C ALA A 214 9.08 10.42 0.64
N VAL A 215 9.18 9.11 0.44
CA VAL A 215 10.01 8.21 1.28
C VAL A 215 11.48 8.64 1.23
N ALA A 216 12.00 8.84 0.02
CA ALA A 216 13.39 9.26 -0.16
C ALA A 216 13.70 10.62 0.50
N LEU A 217 12.75 11.57 0.42
CA LEU A 217 12.88 12.88 1.06
C LEU A 217 12.92 12.74 2.60
N ARG A 218 12.00 11.99 3.19
CA ARG A 218 12.00 11.77 4.65
C ARG A 218 13.27 11.09 5.14
N ARG A 219 13.77 10.09 4.42
CA ARG A 219 15.05 9.44 4.75
C ARG A 219 16.21 10.44 4.71
N HIS A 220 16.20 11.32 3.72
CA HIS A 220 17.21 12.38 3.61
C HIS A 220 17.14 13.35 4.80
N GLU A 221 15.92 13.74 5.22
CA GLU A 221 15.70 14.63 6.39
C GLU A 221 16.12 13.98 7.72
N GLN A 222 15.88 12.68 7.87
CA GLN A 222 16.25 11.93 9.09
C GLN A 222 17.74 11.60 9.17
N HIS A 223 18.41 11.47 8.02
CA HIS A 223 19.83 11.16 7.90
C HIS A 223 20.51 12.10 6.91
N PRO A 224 20.59 13.42 7.24
CA PRO A 224 21.27 14.36 6.34
C PRO A 224 22.73 13.92 6.25
N LYS A 225 23.17 13.56 5.04
CA LYS A 225 24.59 13.32 4.80
C LYS A 225 25.28 14.68 5.04
N THR A 226 25.99 14.79 6.16
CA THR A 226 26.92 15.90 6.37
C THR A 226 27.92 15.91 5.23
N ALA A 227 27.92 17.02 4.47
CA ALA A 227 28.83 17.28 3.36
C ALA A 227 30.29 17.34 3.85
#